data_fc4a895ff0b0e54da272d6ccfeacd0f7
#
_entry.id   fc4a895ff0b0e54da272d6ccfeacd0f7
#
_cell.length_a   1.000
_cell.length_b   1.000
_cell.length_c   1.000
_cell.angle_alpha   90.00
_cell.angle_beta   90.00
_cell.angle_gamma   90.00
#
_symmetry.space_group_name_H-M   'P 1'
#
loop_
_entity.id
_entity.type
_entity.pdbx_description
1 polymer ?
#
loop_
_entity_poly.entity_id
_entity_poly.type
_entity_poly.pdbx_seq_one_letter_code
_entity_poly.pdbx_strand_id
1 'polypeptide(L)'
;MSTATDHDNPPAHALANRLAGIQQRIKNAASARPVQLLAVSKLQSEAAIRALYALGQRAFGENYVQEAEAKRRALADCNDIEWHLIGHLQSNKAEQAAALFDWVHSIDRPKLIAALAKYRLGKPPLQVLIQVNIDDEASKSGCQPEQIAALASEIARHPSLQLRGLMSIPAPVADLALRRESFARLRRLFETLRTDFPGCDTLSMGMSDDFELAIAEGSTMVRVGSALFGARPT
;
A
#
# COMPACT_ATOMS: atom_id res chain seq x y z
N MET A 1 17.34 32.11 3.06
CA MET A 1 16.55 31.94 1.84
C MET A 1 17.33 30.99 0.94
N SER A 2 17.11 29.70 1.03
CA SER A 2 17.75 28.70 0.17
C SER A 2 16.73 28.34 -0.90
N THR A 3 17.01 28.72 -2.13
CA THR A 3 16.25 28.33 -3.33
C THR A 3 16.53 26.84 -3.57
N ALA A 4 15.60 25.99 -3.18
CA ALA A 4 15.58 24.62 -3.64
C ALA A 4 15.50 24.66 -5.16
N THR A 5 16.55 24.19 -5.82
CA THR A 5 16.64 24.13 -7.27
C THR A 5 15.60 23.16 -7.82
N ASP A 6 14.85 23.60 -8.80
CA ASP A 6 13.75 22.94 -9.52
C ASP A 6 14.20 21.69 -10.33
N HIS A 7 15.42 21.18 -10.07
CA HIS A 7 16.06 20.13 -10.85
C HIS A 7 15.72 18.68 -10.42
N ASP A 8 15.05 18.50 -9.27
CA ASP A 8 14.78 17.14 -8.73
C ASP A 8 13.41 16.57 -9.08
N ASN A 9 12.57 17.34 -9.77
CA ASN A 9 11.21 16.90 -10.10
C ASN A 9 11.15 16.38 -11.54
N PRO A 10 10.69 15.15 -11.79
CA PRO A 10 10.51 14.68 -13.15
C PRO A 10 9.51 15.59 -13.88
N PRO A 11 9.79 15.99 -15.15
CA PRO A 11 8.88 16.82 -15.93
C PRO A 11 7.47 16.20 -15.98
N ALA A 12 6.44 17.03 -15.91
CA ALA A 12 5.04 16.56 -15.88
C ALA A 12 4.71 15.61 -17.05
N HIS A 13 5.24 15.84 -18.24
CA HIS A 13 5.06 14.97 -19.40
C HIS A 13 5.72 13.58 -19.20
N ALA A 14 6.84 13.50 -18.48
CA ALA A 14 7.49 12.22 -18.19
C ALA A 14 6.66 11.40 -17.18
N LEU A 15 6.08 12.04 -16.16
CA LEU A 15 5.15 11.40 -15.24
C LEU A 15 3.89 10.90 -15.96
N ALA A 16 3.34 11.69 -16.88
CA ALA A 16 2.16 11.30 -17.67
C ALA A 16 2.44 10.05 -18.53
N ASN A 17 3.58 10.03 -19.23
CA ASN A 17 3.97 8.90 -20.05
C ASN A 17 4.20 7.63 -19.22
N ARG A 18 4.86 7.74 -18.06
CA ARG A 18 5.10 6.62 -17.15
C ARG A 18 3.78 6.11 -16.57
N LEU A 19 2.89 6.99 -16.11
CA LEU A 19 1.58 6.61 -15.60
C LEU A 19 0.77 5.85 -16.64
N ALA A 20 0.66 6.39 -17.86
CA ALA A 20 -0.05 5.75 -18.96
C ALA A 20 0.55 4.38 -19.31
N GLY A 21 1.89 4.27 -19.38
CA GLY A 21 2.58 3.01 -19.62
C GLY A 21 2.30 1.97 -18.53
N ILE A 22 2.34 2.36 -17.25
CA ILE A 22 2.03 1.46 -16.13
C ILE A 22 0.57 1.02 -16.17
N GLN A 23 -0.36 1.94 -16.38
CA GLN A 23 -1.79 1.62 -16.48
C GLN A 23 -2.07 0.64 -17.64
N GLN A 24 -1.40 0.81 -18.77
CA GLN A 24 -1.54 -0.12 -19.91
C GLN A 24 -0.98 -1.51 -19.57
N ARG A 25 0.17 -1.59 -18.89
CA ARG A 25 0.76 -2.86 -18.43
C ARG A 25 -0.15 -3.56 -17.42
N ILE A 26 -0.71 -2.81 -16.46
CA ILE A 26 -1.70 -3.35 -15.50
C ILE A 26 -2.91 -3.90 -16.25
N LYS A 27 -3.48 -3.14 -17.19
CA LYS A 27 -4.62 -3.56 -17.99
C LYS A 27 -4.35 -4.85 -18.76
N ASN A 28 -3.17 -4.95 -19.38
CA ASN A 28 -2.77 -6.14 -20.13
C ASN A 28 -2.62 -7.37 -19.23
N ALA A 29 -2.01 -7.21 -18.05
CA ALA A 29 -1.79 -8.31 -17.10
C ALA A 29 -3.09 -8.75 -16.39
N ALA A 30 -4.02 -7.83 -16.17
CA ALA A 30 -5.23 -8.05 -15.37
C ALA A 30 -6.35 -8.81 -16.08
N SER A 31 -6.29 -8.98 -17.41
CA SER A 31 -7.33 -9.70 -18.18
C SER A 31 -8.76 -9.29 -17.82
N ALA A 32 -9.05 -7.99 -17.80
CA ALA A 32 -10.32 -7.35 -17.45
C ALA A 32 -10.70 -7.35 -15.94
N ARG A 33 -9.90 -7.92 -15.05
CA ARG A 33 -10.12 -7.75 -13.60
C ARG A 33 -9.69 -6.34 -13.16
N PRO A 34 -10.41 -5.67 -12.23
CA PRO A 34 -9.96 -4.41 -11.68
C PRO A 34 -8.70 -4.63 -10.83
N VAL A 35 -7.65 -3.86 -11.10
CA VAL A 35 -6.42 -3.82 -10.30
C VAL A 35 -6.09 -2.37 -10.02
N GLN A 36 -6.02 -2.03 -8.73
CA GLN A 36 -5.72 -0.67 -8.29
C GLN A 36 -4.20 -0.41 -8.36
N LEU A 37 -3.83 0.73 -8.92
CA LEU A 37 -2.47 1.27 -8.84
C LEU A 37 -2.36 2.13 -7.58
N LEU A 38 -1.50 1.72 -6.65
CA LEU A 38 -1.05 2.55 -5.53
C LEU A 38 0.29 3.21 -5.91
N ALA A 39 0.27 4.53 -6.07
CA ALA A 39 1.47 5.31 -6.37
C ALA A 39 2.29 5.48 -5.08
N VAL A 40 3.46 4.82 -5.00
CA VAL A 40 4.32 4.88 -3.82
C VAL A 40 5.15 6.16 -3.85
N SER A 41 4.68 7.17 -3.13
CA SER A 41 5.17 8.55 -3.15
C SER A 41 6.21 8.89 -2.07
N LYS A 42 6.67 7.90 -1.31
CA LYS A 42 7.73 8.12 -0.31
C LYS A 42 8.96 8.78 -0.95
N LEU A 43 9.53 9.78 -0.27
CA LEU A 43 10.69 10.59 -0.73
C LEU A 43 10.43 11.36 -2.03
N GLN A 44 9.18 11.50 -2.46
CA GLN A 44 8.81 12.32 -3.62
C GLN A 44 8.26 13.67 -3.16
N SER A 45 8.41 14.68 -4.02
CA SER A 45 7.91 16.02 -3.74
C SER A 45 6.38 16.11 -3.83
N GLU A 46 5.81 17.09 -3.17
CA GLU A 46 4.37 17.41 -3.26
C GLU A 46 3.99 17.81 -4.71
N ALA A 47 4.91 18.44 -5.44
CA ALA A 47 4.69 18.80 -6.83
C ALA A 47 4.54 17.58 -7.74
N ALA A 48 5.32 16.50 -7.51
CA ALA A 48 5.19 15.25 -8.24
C ALA A 48 3.85 14.55 -7.93
N ILE A 49 3.42 14.57 -6.67
CA ILE A 49 2.11 14.04 -6.26
C ILE A 49 0.99 14.83 -6.93
N ARG A 50 1.05 16.16 -6.90
CA ARG A 50 0.08 17.06 -7.53
C ARG A 50 -0.02 16.84 -9.05
N ALA A 51 1.11 16.60 -9.72
CA ALA A 51 1.13 16.29 -11.14
C ALA A 51 0.40 14.97 -11.45
N LEU A 52 0.63 13.92 -10.67
CA LEU A 52 -0.11 12.66 -10.82
C LEU A 52 -1.59 12.79 -10.43
N TYR A 53 -1.90 13.58 -9.41
CA TYR A 53 -3.28 13.90 -9.03
C TYR A 53 -4.05 14.57 -10.17
N ALA A 54 -3.44 15.54 -10.85
CA ALA A 54 -4.01 16.19 -12.03
C ALA A 54 -4.26 15.22 -13.19
N LEU A 55 -3.51 14.10 -13.25
CA LEU A 55 -3.68 13.02 -14.23
C LEU A 55 -4.69 11.94 -13.76
N GLY A 56 -5.38 12.16 -12.65
CA GLY A 56 -6.42 11.27 -12.15
C GLY A 56 -5.95 10.23 -11.12
N GLN A 57 -4.66 10.19 -10.73
CA GLN A 57 -4.22 9.32 -9.65
C GLN A 57 -4.78 9.81 -8.31
N ARG A 58 -5.32 8.88 -7.50
CA ARG A 58 -5.92 9.20 -6.20
C ARG A 58 -5.27 8.46 -5.04
N ALA A 59 -4.86 7.21 -5.23
CA ALA A 59 -4.26 6.39 -4.19
C ALA A 59 -2.75 6.61 -4.10
N PHE A 60 -2.27 7.11 -2.96
CA PHE A 60 -0.85 7.37 -2.72
C PHE A 60 -0.35 6.66 -1.47
N GLY A 61 0.83 6.01 -1.57
CA GLY A 61 1.42 5.20 -0.51
C GLY A 61 2.65 5.83 0.11
N GLU A 62 2.63 5.96 1.43
CA GLU A 62 3.72 6.51 2.24
C GLU A 62 4.28 5.46 3.22
N ASN A 63 5.56 5.57 3.52
CA ASN A 63 6.20 4.69 4.50
C ASN A 63 6.21 5.27 5.91
N TYR A 64 6.19 6.60 6.04
CA TYR A 64 6.39 7.30 7.30
C TYR A 64 5.27 8.28 7.59
N VAL A 65 4.77 8.23 8.82
CA VAL A 65 3.65 9.07 9.28
C VAL A 65 3.99 10.56 9.17
N GLN A 66 5.20 10.96 9.56
CA GLN A 66 5.63 12.36 9.56
C GLN A 66 5.73 12.93 8.14
N GLU A 67 6.24 12.12 7.19
CA GLU A 67 6.33 12.51 5.78
C GLU A 67 4.93 12.70 5.19
N ALA A 68 4.02 11.76 5.46
CA ALA A 68 2.63 11.85 5.02
C ALA A 68 1.91 13.08 5.61
N GLU A 69 2.17 13.42 6.88
CA GLU A 69 1.58 14.60 7.51
C GLU A 69 1.98 15.90 6.80
N ALA A 70 3.27 16.06 6.49
CA ALA A 70 3.77 17.23 5.76
C ALA A 70 3.12 17.34 4.37
N LYS A 71 3.11 16.25 3.60
CA LYS A 71 2.53 16.17 2.27
C LYS A 71 1.03 16.45 2.28
N ARG A 72 0.30 15.84 3.21
CA ARG A 72 -1.14 16.03 3.34
C ARG A 72 -1.50 17.50 3.64
N ARG A 73 -0.67 18.18 4.44
CA ARG A 73 -0.83 19.63 4.71
C ARG A 73 -0.58 20.46 3.46
N ALA A 74 0.47 20.16 2.69
CA ALA A 74 0.82 20.88 1.48
C ALA A 74 -0.17 20.64 0.32
N LEU A 75 -0.91 19.51 0.36
CA LEU A 75 -1.88 19.07 -0.63
C LEU A 75 -3.33 19.13 -0.10
N ALA A 76 -3.61 20.03 0.85
CA ALA A 76 -4.93 20.12 1.49
C ALA A 76 -6.08 20.45 0.52
N ASP A 77 -5.77 21.07 -0.61
CA ASP A 77 -6.68 21.35 -1.72
C ASP A 77 -6.99 20.11 -2.60
N CYS A 78 -6.16 19.06 -2.53
CA CYS A 78 -6.36 17.78 -3.19
C CYS A 78 -7.13 16.83 -2.25
N ASN A 79 -8.37 17.15 -1.93
CA ASN A 79 -9.13 16.60 -0.81
C ASN A 79 -9.65 15.17 -1.03
N ASP A 80 -9.59 14.64 -2.26
CA ASP A 80 -9.97 13.28 -2.64
C ASP A 80 -8.76 12.35 -2.83
N ILE A 81 -7.58 12.74 -2.35
CA ILE A 81 -6.44 11.81 -2.23
C ILE A 81 -6.73 10.76 -1.16
N GLU A 82 -6.59 9.51 -1.55
CA GLU A 82 -6.65 8.35 -0.66
C GLU A 82 -5.23 8.03 -0.17
N TRP A 83 -4.98 8.24 1.14
CA TRP A 83 -3.66 8.08 1.73
C TRP A 83 -3.49 6.70 2.34
N HIS A 84 -2.47 5.96 1.89
CA HIS A 84 -2.15 4.62 2.36
C HIS A 84 -0.83 4.59 3.13
N LEU A 85 -0.83 4.08 4.35
CA LEU A 85 0.39 3.74 5.08
C LEU A 85 0.80 2.33 4.70
N ILE A 86 1.94 2.19 4.04
CA ILE A 86 2.49 0.90 3.59
C ILE A 86 3.78 0.51 4.32
N GLY A 87 4.36 1.41 5.11
CA GLY A 87 5.53 1.14 5.94
C GLY A 87 5.17 0.54 7.30
N HIS A 88 6.18 0.01 8.00
CA HIS A 88 6.00 -0.50 9.35
C HIS A 88 5.50 0.59 10.31
N LEU A 89 4.43 0.30 11.05
CA LEU A 89 3.83 1.22 11.99
C LEU A 89 4.23 0.89 13.43
N GLN A 90 4.93 1.83 14.07
CA GLN A 90 5.19 1.77 15.51
C GLN A 90 3.92 2.10 16.30
N SER A 91 3.65 1.38 17.39
CA SER A 91 2.40 1.55 18.16
C SER A 91 2.23 2.96 18.76
N ASN A 92 3.33 3.66 19.07
CA ASN A 92 3.30 5.04 19.55
C ASN A 92 2.93 6.08 18.47
N LYS A 93 2.87 5.67 17.20
CA LYS A 93 2.42 6.50 16.06
C LYS A 93 1.00 6.15 15.59
N ALA A 94 0.32 5.22 16.27
CA ALA A 94 -1.01 4.76 15.86
C ALA A 94 -2.06 5.89 15.89
N GLU A 95 -1.98 6.83 16.83
CA GLU A 95 -2.87 8.00 16.91
C GLU A 95 -2.76 8.85 15.63
N GLN A 96 -1.54 9.25 15.30
CA GLN A 96 -1.26 10.04 14.09
C GLN A 96 -1.67 9.28 12.82
N ALA A 97 -1.35 7.98 12.75
CA ALA A 97 -1.72 7.14 11.61
C ALA A 97 -3.25 7.05 11.44
N ALA A 98 -4.00 6.80 12.51
CA ALA A 98 -5.46 6.75 12.49
C ALA A 98 -6.11 8.10 12.11
N ALA A 99 -5.42 9.22 12.33
CA ALA A 99 -5.88 10.54 11.94
C ALA A 99 -5.61 10.88 10.47
N LEU A 100 -4.46 10.45 9.95
CA LEU A 100 -3.93 10.89 8.66
C LEU A 100 -4.26 9.96 7.49
N PHE A 101 -4.39 8.66 7.74
CA PHE A 101 -4.53 7.68 6.66
C PHE A 101 -5.96 7.19 6.50
N ASP A 102 -6.29 6.81 5.26
CA ASP A 102 -7.51 6.12 4.91
C ASP A 102 -7.29 4.60 4.93
N TRP A 103 -6.04 4.17 4.67
CA TRP A 103 -5.61 2.78 4.69
C TRP A 103 -4.34 2.58 5.51
N VAL A 104 -4.26 1.42 6.21
CA VAL A 104 -3.03 0.91 6.83
C VAL A 104 -2.80 -0.53 6.38
N HIS A 105 -1.69 -0.77 5.67
CA HIS A 105 -1.37 -2.08 5.10
C HIS A 105 -0.51 -2.97 6.01
N SER A 106 -0.05 -2.45 7.13
CA SER A 106 1.00 -3.07 7.96
C SER A 106 0.50 -3.59 9.30
N ILE A 107 -0.72 -4.14 9.35
CA ILE A 107 -1.22 -4.78 10.57
C ILE A 107 -0.55 -6.15 10.73
N ASP A 108 0.23 -6.31 11.78
CA ASP A 108 1.00 -7.53 12.06
C ASP A 108 0.88 -8.05 13.49
N ARG A 109 0.15 -7.34 14.38
CA ARG A 109 0.04 -7.69 15.81
C ARG A 109 -1.18 -7.07 16.49
N PRO A 110 -1.74 -7.73 17.54
CA PRO A 110 -2.97 -7.27 18.22
C PRO A 110 -2.83 -5.88 18.87
N LYS A 111 -1.66 -5.55 19.44
CA LYS A 111 -1.41 -4.24 20.06
C LYS A 111 -1.65 -3.08 19.10
N LEU A 112 -1.34 -3.26 17.81
CA LEU A 112 -1.52 -2.24 16.80
C LEU A 112 -3.00 -2.08 16.43
N ILE A 113 -3.76 -3.18 16.37
CA ILE A 113 -5.21 -3.18 16.12
C ILE A 113 -5.91 -2.35 17.20
N ALA A 114 -5.68 -2.68 18.48
CA ALA A 114 -6.30 -1.97 19.60
C ALA A 114 -5.98 -0.46 19.61
N ALA A 115 -4.71 -0.11 19.31
CA ALA A 115 -4.29 1.29 19.25
C ALA A 115 -4.97 2.07 18.11
N LEU A 116 -4.99 1.53 16.89
CA LEU A 116 -5.66 2.17 15.75
C LEU A 116 -7.17 2.30 15.98
N ALA A 117 -7.81 1.25 16.48
CA ALA A 117 -9.24 1.23 16.76
C ALA A 117 -9.64 2.34 17.75
N LYS A 118 -8.87 2.50 18.83
CA LYS A 118 -9.06 3.54 19.85
C LYS A 118 -9.06 4.94 19.23
N TYR A 119 -8.08 5.24 18.37
CA TYR A 119 -7.90 6.60 17.83
C TYR A 119 -8.72 6.85 16.55
N ARG A 120 -9.41 5.84 16.01
CA ARG A 120 -10.31 5.99 14.85
C ARG A 120 -11.77 6.18 15.22
N LEU A 121 -12.13 6.17 16.50
CA LEU A 121 -13.50 6.35 16.97
C LEU A 121 -14.11 7.66 16.46
N GLY A 122 -15.37 7.61 16.02
CA GLY A 122 -16.09 8.79 15.52
C GLY A 122 -15.67 9.26 14.11
N LYS A 123 -14.83 8.51 13.41
CA LYS A 123 -14.42 8.74 12.01
C LYS A 123 -14.90 7.59 11.13
N PRO A 124 -14.91 7.75 9.78
CA PRO A 124 -15.11 6.62 8.87
C PRO A 124 -14.13 5.49 9.18
N PRO A 125 -14.54 4.20 9.07
CA PRO A 125 -13.68 3.07 9.38
C PRO A 125 -12.36 3.13 8.61
N LEU A 126 -11.25 2.90 9.32
CA LEU A 126 -9.93 2.79 8.72
C LEU A 126 -9.84 1.46 7.95
N GLN A 127 -9.51 1.54 6.67
CA GLN A 127 -9.30 0.34 5.85
C GLN A 127 -7.97 -0.30 6.26
N VAL A 128 -7.97 -1.60 6.56
CA VAL A 128 -6.75 -2.27 7.04
C VAL A 128 -6.46 -3.56 6.28
N LEU A 129 -5.17 -3.81 6.02
CA LEU A 129 -4.67 -5.08 5.52
C LEU A 129 -3.77 -5.72 6.59
N ILE A 130 -3.84 -7.04 6.70
CA ILE A 130 -2.89 -7.80 7.51
C ILE A 130 -1.63 -8.00 6.67
N GLN A 131 -0.49 -7.56 7.17
CA GLN A 131 0.80 -7.81 6.55
C GLN A 131 1.30 -9.20 6.95
N VAL A 132 1.63 -10.01 5.94
CA VAL A 132 2.11 -11.39 6.11
C VAL A 132 3.57 -11.50 5.73
N ASN A 133 4.39 -12.08 6.59
CA ASN A 133 5.76 -12.51 6.31
C ASN A 133 5.72 -13.85 5.56
N ILE A 134 5.53 -13.78 4.25
CA ILE A 134 5.22 -14.97 3.44
C ILE A 134 6.42 -15.90 3.23
N ASP A 135 7.64 -15.36 3.31
CA ASP A 135 8.88 -16.11 3.04
C ASP A 135 9.63 -16.49 4.33
N ASP A 136 9.02 -16.24 5.50
CA ASP A 136 9.60 -16.49 6.83
C ASP A 136 10.99 -15.84 7.02
N GLU A 137 11.15 -14.65 6.49
CA GLU A 137 12.40 -13.90 6.58
C GLU A 137 12.44 -13.08 7.88
N ALA A 138 13.34 -13.45 8.80
CA ALA A 138 13.43 -12.85 10.14
C ALA A 138 13.67 -11.32 10.13
N SER A 139 14.23 -10.77 9.06
CA SER A 139 14.48 -9.33 8.91
C SER A 139 13.26 -8.53 8.49
N LYS A 140 12.14 -9.18 8.10
CA LYS A 140 10.95 -8.52 7.58
C LYS A 140 9.81 -8.45 8.57
N SER A 141 9.06 -7.36 8.51
CA SER A 141 7.80 -7.18 9.23
C SER A 141 6.70 -8.04 8.62
N GLY A 142 5.69 -8.34 9.42
CA GLY A 142 4.53 -9.13 9.05
C GLY A 142 4.29 -10.26 10.03
N CYS A 143 3.06 -10.67 10.16
CA CYS A 143 2.69 -11.84 10.98
C CYS A 143 3.02 -13.14 10.23
N GLN A 144 3.10 -14.24 10.98
CA GLN A 144 3.15 -15.57 10.38
C GLN A 144 1.78 -15.97 9.82
N PRO A 145 1.71 -16.80 8.77
CA PRO A 145 0.44 -17.25 8.16
C PRO A 145 -0.58 -17.76 9.16
N GLU A 146 -0.16 -18.49 10.20
CA GLU A 146 -1.01 -19.07 11.23
C GLU A 146 -1.70 -18.03 12.12
N GLN A 147 -1.18 -16.80 12.14
CA GLN A 147 -1.70 -15.71 12.95
C GLN A 147 -2.81 -14.90 12.23
N ILE A 148 -3.02 -15.11 10.93
CA ILE A 148 -3.95 -14.34 10.11
C ILE A 148 -5.37 -14.42 10.68
N ALA A 149 -5.87 -15.60 10.98
CA ALA A 149 -7.24 -15.81 11.47
C ALA A 149 -7.48 -15.10 12.81
N ALA A 150 -6.51 -15.15 13.72
CA ALA A 150 -6.58 -14.48 15.01
C ALA A 150 -6.60 -12.94 14.86
N LEU A 151 -5.74 -12.39 13.99
CA LEU A 151 -5.71 -10.95 13.72
C LEU A 151 -6.98 -10.47 13.02
N ALA A 152 -7.50 -11.25 12.06
CA ALA A 152 -8.75 -10.93 11.37
C ALA A 152 -9.93 -10.89 12.34
N SER A 153 -10.03 -11.89 13.22
CA SER A 153 -11.06 -11.95 14.27
C SER A 153 -10.96 -10.78 15.24
N GLU A 154 -9.73 -10.38 15.59
CA GLU A 154 -9.52 -9.21 16.45
C GLU A 154 -9.91 -7.91 15.74
N ILE A 155 -9.56 -7.72 14.47
CA ILE A 155 -9.98 -6.55 13.68
C ILE A 155 -11.51 -6.47 13.61
N ALA A 156 -12.19 -7.58 13.38
CA ALA A 156 -13.64 -7.64 13.25
C ALA A 156 -14.41 -7.22 14.53
N ARG A 157 -13.76 -7.24 15.69
CA ARG A 157 -14.35 -6.74 16.97
C ARG A 157 -14.40 -5.22 17.06
N HIS A 158 -13.70 -4.51 16.14
CA HIS A 158 -13.57 -3.07 16.18
C HIS A 158 -14.30 -2.41 14.99
N PRO A 159 -15.52 -1.85 15.16
CA PRO A 159 -16.29 -1.23 14.07
C PRO A 159 -15.58 -0.02 13.42
N SER A 160 -14.59 0.55 14.09
CA SER A 160 -13.77 1.63 13.56
C SER A 160 -12.67 1.17 12.58
N LEU A 161 -12.52 -0.14 12.40
CA LEU A 161 -11.61 -0.77 11.44
C LEU A 161 -12.38 -1.61 10.45
N GLN A 162 -11.97 -1.59 9.18
CA GLN A 162 -12.53 -2.43 8.13
C GLN A 162 -11.44 -3.32 7.55
N LEU A 163 -11.48 -4.62 7.84
CA LEU A 163 -10.57 -5.58 7.21
C LEU A 163 -10.88 -5.69 5.71
N ARG A 164 -9.86 -5.45 4.89
CA ARG A 164 -9.97 -5.51 3.43
C ARG A 164 -9.18 -6.67 2.82
N GLY A 165 -8.26 -7.28 3.56
CA GLY A 165 -7.51 -8.42 3.07
C GLY A 165 -6.07 -8.49 3.55
N LEU A 166 -5.16 -8.92 2.65
CA LEU A 166 -3.76 -9.19 2.97
C LEU A 166 -2.80 -8.29 2.17
N MET A 167 -1.62 -8.07 2.75
CA MET A 167 -0.48 -7.45 2.09
C MET A 167 0.78 -8.27 2.33
N SER A 168 1.67 -8.34 1.35
CA SER A 168 3.01 -8.90 1.53
C SER A 168 4.05 -8.15 0.68
N ILE A 169 5.29 -8.17 1.18
CA ILE A 169 6.49 -7.75 0.46
C ILE A 169 7.43 -8.97 0.44
N PRO A 170 7.34 -9.84 -0.57
CA PRO A 170 8.20 -11.02 -0.67
C PRO A 170 9.69 -10.67 -0.66
N ALA A 171 10.53 -11.68 -0.38
CA ALA A 171 11.98 -11.56 -0.50
C ALA A 171 12.38 -11.14 -1.93
N PRO A 172 13.40 -10.28 -2.10
CA PRO A 172 13.89 -9.91 -3.43
C PRO A 172 14.72 -11.06 -4.01
N VAL A 173 14.04 -12.12 -4.47
CA VAL A 173 14.68 -13.25 -5.15
C VAL A 173 14.74 -12.99 -6.65
N ALA A 174 15.89 -13.35 -7.27
CA ALA A 174 16.05 -13.23 -8.72
C ALA A 174 15.26 -14.31 -9.49
N ASP A 175 15.05 -15.46 -8.87
CA ASP A 175 14.28 -16.57 -9.46
C ASP A 175 12.78 -16.21 -9.52
N LEU A 176 12.27 -16.08 -10.73
CA LEU A 176 10.86 -15.77 -11.00
C LEU A 176 9.90 -16.89 -10.56
N ALA A 177 10.34 -18.14 -10.55
CA ALA A 177 9.49 -19.25 -10.10
C ALA A 177 9.28 -19.19 -8.58
N LEU A 178 10.34 -18.94 -7.82
CA LEU A 178 10.25 -18.73 -6.37
C LEU A 178 9.40 -17.52 -6.03
N ARG A 179 9.59 -16.41 -6.76
CA ARG A 179 8.78 -15.20 -6.57
C ARG A 179 7.30 -15.45 -6.85
N ARG A 180 7.00 -16.18 -7.93
CA ARG A 180 5.64 -16.60 -8.26
C ARG A 180 5.02 -17.46 -7.16
N GLU A 181 5.78 -18.40 -6.60
CA GLU A 181 5.29 -19.25 -5.50
C GLU A 181 4.94 -18.43 -4.26
N SER A 182 5.73 -17.44 -3.89
CA SER A 182 5.40 -16.53 -2.77
C SER A 182 4.06 -15.81 -3.02
N PHE A 183 3.83 -15.30 -4.23
CA PHE A 183 2.55 -14.68 -4.58
C PHE A 183 1.39 -15.69 -4.56
N ALA A 184 1.58 -16.88 -5.11
CA ALA A 184 0.57 -17.93 -5.10
C ALA A 184 0.23 -18.40 -3.67
N ARG A 185 1.22 -18.49 -2.77
CA ARG A 185 0.99 -18.78 -1.34
C ARG A 185 0.14 -17.69 -0.69
N LEU A 186 0.45 -16.41 -0.91
CA LEU A 186 -0.33 -15.32 -0.35
C LEU A 186 -1.76 -15.31 -0.90
N ARG A 187 -1.96 -15.61 -2.18
CA ARG A 187 -3.29 -15.77 -2.77
C ARG A 187 -4.09 -16.87 -2.07
N ARG A 188 -3.53 -18.05 -1.86
CA ARG A 188 -4.20 -19.15 -1.15
C ARG A 188 -4.65 -18.73 0.26
N LEU A 189 -3.79 -18.02 1.00
CA LEU A 189 -4.13 -17.47 2.32
C LEU A 189 -5.27 -16.45 2.25
N PHE A 190 -5.26 -15.60 1.23
CA PHE A 190 -6.32 -14.63 1.00
C PHE A 190 -7.66 -15.29 0.64
N GLU A 191 -7.65 -16.32 -0.20
CA GLU A 191 -8.85 -17.11 -0.53
C GLU A 191 -9.43 -17.79 0.72
N THR A 192 -8.57 -18.35 1.58
CA THR A 192 -8.98 -18.90 2.88
C THR A 192 -9.58 -17.81 3.78
N LEU A 193 -8.93 -16.67 3.91
CA LEU A 193 -9.45 -15.55 4.71
C LEU A 193 -10.85 -15.11 4.25
N ARG A 194 -11.09 -15.06 2.94
CA ARG A 194 -12.37 -14.65 2.37
C ARG A 194 -13.54 -15.60 2.69
N THR A 195 -13.26 -16.84 3.04
CA THR A 195 -14.30 -17.79 3.46
C THR A 195 -14.98 -17.29 4.72
N ASP A 196 -14.22 -16.81 5.70
CA ASP A 196 -14.73 -16.32 6.98
C ASP A 196 -15.05 -14.83 6.96
N PHE A 197 -14.35 -14.06 6.09
CA PHE A 197 -14.46 -12.60 5.95
C PHE A 197 -14.75 -12.22 4.49
N PRO A 198 -15.99 -12.44 3.99
CA PRO A 198 -16.33 -12.25 2.57
C PRO A 198 -16.24 -10.79 2.09
N GLY A 199 -16.16 -9.82 3.01
CA GLY A 199 -15.91 -8.42 2.71
C GLY A 199 -14.46 -8.09 2.31
N CYS A 200 -13.53 -9.07 2.40
CA CYS A 200 -12.15 -8.90 1.95
C CYS A 200 -12.07 -8.97 0.43
N ASP A 201 -11.57 -7.91 -0.18
CA ASP A 201 -11.48 -7.74 -1.64
C ASP A 201 -10.08 -7.33 -2.12
N THR A 202 -9.17 -7.05 -1.19
CA THR A 202 -7.87 -6.46 -1.50
C THR A 202 -6.72 -7.41 -1.17
N LEU A 203 -5.97 -7.79 -2.23
CA LEU A 203 -4.72 -8.52 -2.15
C LEU A 203 -3.61 -7.61 -2.65
N SER A 204 -2.88 -6.98 -1.72
CA SER A 204 -1.82 -6.01 -2.04
C SER A 204 -0.47 -6.70 -2.14
N MET A 205 -0.02 -6.95 -3.35
CA MET A 205 1.30 -7.53 -3.66
C MET A 205 1.77 -7.10 -5.04
N GLY A 206 3.09 -7.15 -5.27
CA GLY A 206 3.71 -6.69 -6.51
C GLY A 206 4.16 -5.22 -6.44
N MET A 207 5.35 -4.98 -6.96
CA MET A 207 6.03 -3.68 -7.02
C MET A 207 6.53 -3.40 -8.43
N SER A 208 7.32 -2.34 -8.62
CA SER A 208 7.80 -1.86 -9.94
C SER A 208 8.37 -2.96 -10.85
N ASP A 209 9.04 -3.97 -10.27
CA ASP A 209 9.79 -4.98 -11.01
C ASP A 209 8.99 -6.29 -11.25
N ASP A 210 7.87 -6.49 -10.56
CA ASP A 210 7.18 -7.78 -10.53
C ASP A 210 5.65 -7.68 -10.49
N PHE A 211 5.08 -6.49 -10.67
CA PHE A 211 3.63 -6.32 -10.53
C PHE A 211 2.82 -7.10 -11.56
N GLU A 212 3.31 -7.32 -12.79
CA GLU A 212 2.60 -8.16 -13.77
C GLU A 212 2.53 -9.61 -13.29
N LEU A 213 3.63 -10.14 -12.73
CA LEU A 213 3.64 -11.47 -12.15
C LEU A 213 2.67 -11.57 -10.97
N ALA A 214 2.67 -10.57 -10.09
CA ALA A 214 1.73 -10.49 -8.97
C ALA A 214 0.27 -10.44 -9.45
N ILE A 215 -0.04 -9.67 -10.50
CA ILE A 215 -1.37 -9.60 -11.10
C ILE A 215 -1.78 -10.97 -11.66
N ALA A 216 -0.88 -11.66 -12.35
CA ALA A 216 -1.14 -13.01 -12.86
C ALA A 216 -1.47 -13.99 -11.71
N GLU A 217 -0.86 -13.79 -10.54
CA GLU A 217 -1.13 -14.55 -9.32
C GLU A 217 -2.29 -13.99 -8.47
N GLY A 218 -3.06 -13.04 -8.97
CA GLY A 218 -4.31 -12.62 -8.33
C GLY A 218 -4.24 -11.33 -7.53
N SER A 219 -3.15 -10.55 -7.60
CA SER A 219 -3.09 -9.22 -6.98
C SER A 219 -4.25 -8.34 -7.44
N THR A 220 -4.87 -7.62 -6.50
CA THR A 220 -5.90 -6.62 -6.76
C THR A 220 -5.40 -5.19 -6.53
N MET A 221 -4.23 -5.04 -5.92
CA MET A 221 -3.57 -3.75 -5.71
C MET A 221 -2.05 -3.91 -5.87
N VAL A 222 -1.46 -3.13 -6.77
CA VAL A 222 -0.01 -3.10 -7.00
C VAL A 222 0.60 -1.78 -6.53
N ARG A 223 1.81 -1.82 -5.97
CA ARG A 223 2.50 -0.68 -5.36
C ARG A 223 3.68 -0.27 -6.22
N VAL A 224 3.55 0.81 -6.98
CA VAL A 224 4.56 1.24 -7.94
C VAL A 224 5.16 2.58 -7.53
N GLY A 225 6.48 2.60 -7.32
CA GLY A 225 7.25 3.80 -6.97
C GLY A 225 8.25 4.17 -8.06
N SER A 226 9.40 3.49 -8.12
CA SER A 226 10.51 3.82 -9.02
C SER A 226 10.15 3.81 -10.51
N ALA A 227 9.30 2.88 -10.94
CA ALA A 227 8.83 2.85 -12.32
C ALA A 227 7.93 4.05 -12.67
N LEU A 228 7.25 4.64 -11.68
CA LEU A 228 6.34 5.77 -11.87
C LEU A 228 7.07 7.12 -11.72
N PHE A 229 7.75 7.32 -10.59
CA PHE A 229 8.41 8.60 -10.30
C PHE A 229 9.81 8.72 -10.92
N GLY A 230 10.47 7.60 -11.24
CA GLY A 230 11.86 7.55 -11.67
C GLY A 230 12.82 7.15 -10.55
N ALA A 231 14.12 7.23 -10.84
CA ALA A 231 15.16 7.03 -9.83
C ALA A 231 14.98 8.02 -8.66
N ARG A 232 15.31 7.58 -7.46
CA ARG A 232 15.22 8.44 -6.28
C ARG A 232 16.23 9.59 -6.42
N PRO A 233 15.87 10.80 -5.96
CA PRO A 233 16.89 11.83 -5.73
C PRO A 233 17.95 11.29 -4.77
N THR A 234 19.21 11.44 -5.13
CA THR A 234 20.38 11.04 -4.30
C THR A 234 20.61 12.04 -3.18
#